data_06a26c066605ad068dc89d16377b233d
#
_entry.id   06a26c066605ad068dc89d16377b233d
#
_cell.length_a   1.000
_cell.length_b   1.000
_cell.length_c   1.000
_cell.angle_alpha   90.00
_cell.angle_beta   90.00
_cell.angle_gamma   90.00
#
_symmetry.space_group_name_H-M   'P 1'
#
loop_
_entity.id
_entity.type
_entity.pdbx_description
1 polymer ?
#
loop_
_entity_poly.entity_id
_entity_poly.type
_entity_poly.pdbx_seq_one_letter_code
_entity_poly.pdbx_strand_id
1 'polypeptide(L)'
;MKLIVAVFVALLASPGWAAENPPSPQTASVKGTVLEVKDVDAYTYLRLKTKDGETWAAVNKAPIVKGAEVTIENANVMTNFESKTLKKTFDRIVFGNLAGTGAAAAPARMDMAQMHGSVAATADVGDVKVPKATGPDARTVAEIVEKKAELKNKTVLVRGKVVKYTPEVMGKNWIHLRDGSGSSANSTNDVLVTTKDQTKIGDVVIARGTVRTDVDLGSGYSYKVLVDEATLQK
;
A
#
# COMPACT_ATOMS: atom_id res chain seq x y z
N MET A 1 42.54 -75.39 2.37
CA MET A 1 41.90 -74.41 3.23
C MET A 1 41.74 -73.12 2.47
N LYS A 2 40.56 -72.83 1.97
CA LYS A 2 40.26 -71.59 1.25
C LYS A 2 39.37 -70.71 2.15
N LEU A 3 39.90 -69.59 2.58
CA LEU A 3 39.16 -68.57 3.35
C LEU A 3 38.31 -67.70 2.39
N ILE A 4 36.99 -67.71 2.58
CA ILE A 4 36.08 -66.86 1.90
C ILE A 4 35.84 -65.68 2.83
N VAL A 5 36.28 -64.49 2.43
CA VAL A 5 35.96 -63.20 3.06
C VAL A 5 34.68 -62.69 2.47
N ALA A 6 33.61 -62.66 3.24
CA ALA A 6 32.36 -62.02 2.84
C ALA A 6 32.42 -60.54 3.20
N VAL A 7 32.38 -59.70 2.18
CA VAL A 7 32.28 -58.24 2.35
C VAL A 7 30.80 -57.89 2.49
N PHE A 8 30.40 -57.41 3.67
CA PHE A 8 29.09 -56.82 3.95
C PHE A 8 29.10 -55.34 3.47
N VAL A 9 28.41 -55.08 2.41
CA VAL A 9 28.13 -53.70 2.01
C VAL A 9 26.89 -53.23 2.77
N ALA A 10 27.09 -52.34 3.76
CA ALA A 10 26.01 -51.67 4.48
C ALA A 10 25.52 -50.50 3.61
N LEU A 11 24.31 -50.59 3.03
CA LEU A 11 23.61 -49.46 2.44
C LEU A 11 23.11 -48.55 3.56
N LEU A 12 23.75 -47.40 3.73
CA LEU A 12 23.24 -46.29 4.52
C LEU A 12 22.12 -45.58 3.75
N ALA A 13 20.88 -45.89 4.10
CA ALA A 13 19.72 -45.15 3.67
C ALA A 13 19.71 -43.82 4.43
N SER A 14 20.02 -42.70 3.75
CA SER A 14 19.84 -41.34 4.27
C SER A 14 18.35 -41.02 4.33
N PRO A 15 17.78 -40.57 5.47
CA PRO A 15 16.43 -40.07 5.49
C PRO A 15 16.40 -38.72 4.72
N GLY A 16 15.73 -38.73 3.57
CA GLY A 16 15.44 -37.49 2.84
C GLY A 16 14.59 -36.57 3.73
N TRP A 17 15.15 -35.47 4.16
CA TRP A 17 14.35 -34.36 4.70
C TRP A 17 13.50 -33.81 3.56
N ALA A 18 12.20 -34.12 3.63
CA ALA A 18 11.21 -33.39 2.86
C ALA A 18 11.28 -31.93 3.35
N ALA A 19 11.74 -31.06 2.48
CA ALA A 19 11.63 -29.60 2.71
C ALA A 19 10.14 -29.28 2.77
N GLU A 20 9.60 -29.07 3.98
CA GLU A 20 8.30 -28.44 4.14
C GLU A 20 8.39 -27.07 3.52
N ASN A 21 7.64 -26.86 2.44
CA ASN A 21 7.45 -25.54 1.87
C ASN A 21 6.89 -24.64 2.98
N PRO A 22 7.48 -23.45 3.21
CA PRO A 22 6.91 -22.50 4.16
C PRO A 22 5.47 -22.20 3.73
N PRO A 23 4.51 -22.14 4.66
CA PRO A 23 3.13 -21.86 4.33
C PRO A 23 3.06 -20.53 3.57
N SER A 24 2.49 -20.56 2.38
CA SER A 24 2.18 -19.36 1.62
C SER A 24 1.39 -18.42 2.52
N PRO A 25 1.66 -17.10 2.53
CA PRO A 25 0.87 -16.16 3.32
C PRO A 25 -0.59 -16.29 2.89
N GLN A 26 -1.39 -16.89 3.75
CA GLN A 26 -2.83 -16.97 3.55
C GLN A 26 -3.35 -15.53 3.64
N THR A 27 -3.72 -14.96 2.52
CA THR A 27 -4.46 -13.71 2.49
C THR A 27 -5.75 -13.95 3.26
N ALA A 28 -5.84 -13.36 4.44
CA ALA A 28 -7.01 -13.51 5.29
C ALA A 28 -8.22 -12.95 4.53
N SER A 29 -9.29 -13.71 4.47
CA SER A 29 -10.58 -13.27 3.93
C SER A 29 -11.63 -13.28 5.04
N VAL A 30 -12.52 -12.28 5.01
CA VAL A 30 -13.65 -12.18 5.95
C VAL A 30 -14.94 -12.22 5.15
N LYS A 31 -15.76 -13.24 5.39
CA LYS A 31 -17.10 -13.38 4.79
C LYS A 31 -18.16 -13.04 5.83
N GLY A 32 -19.18 -12.27 5.40
CA GLY A 32 -20.29 -11.93 6.30
C GLY A 32 -21.46 -11.30 5.58
N THR A 33 -22.56 -11.19 6.31
CA THR A 33 -23.78 -10.49 5.88
C THR A 33 -23.75 -9.05 6.37
N VAL A 34 -24.04 -8.11 5.51
CA VAL A 34 -24.03 -6.68 5.81
C VAL A 34 -25.20 -6.30 6.70
N LEU A 35 -24.93 -5.85 7.91
CA LEU A 35 -25.92 -5.35 8.86
C LEU A 35 -26.17 -3.86 8.74
N GLU A 36 -25.10 -3.11 8.42
CA GLU A 36 -25.12 -1.65 8.33
C GLU A 36 -24.11 -1.19 7.28
N VAL A 37 -24.45 -0.14 6.53
CA VAL A 37 -23.59 0.50 5.54
C VAL A 37 -23.47 1.97 5.89
N LYS A 38 -22.25 2.50 5.86
CA LYS A 38 -21.96 3.93 5.98
C LYS A 38 -20.97 4.33 4.90
N ASP A 39 -21.45 5.08 3.94
CA ASP A 39 -20.62 5.64 2.88
C ASP A 39 -19.95 6.93 3.34
N VAL A 40 -18.65 7.03 3.09
CA VAL A 40 -17.87 8.26 3.20
C VAL A 40 -17.18 8.52 1.86
N ASP A 41 -16.45 9.62 1.74
CA ASP A 41 -15.91 10.05 0.45
C ASP A 41 -15.08 8.97 -0.26
N ALA A 42 -14.21 8.27 0.44
CA ALA A 42 -13.28 7.28 -0.11
C ALA A 42 -13.63 5.82 0.21
N TYR A 43 -14.44 5.58 1.23
CA TYR A 43 -14.70 4.23 1.76
C TYR A 43 -16.16 3.97 1.99
N THR A 44 -16.54 2.71 1.91
CA THR A 44 -17.80 2.18 2.44
C THR A 44 -17.48 1.38 3.71
N TYR A 45 -17.99 1.83 4.85
CA TYR A 45 -17.89 1.12 6.12
C TYR A 45 -19.06 0.17 6.24
N LEU A 46 -18.76 -1.06 6.62
CA LEU A 46 -19.71 -2.15 6.72
C LEU A 46 -19.68 -2.72 8.14
N ARG A 47 -20.84 -2.86 8.79
CA ARG A 47 -20.95 -3.76 9.92
C ARG A 47 -21.40 -5.12 9.40
N LEU A 48 -20.59 -6.13 9.64
CA LEU A 48 -20.77 -7.47 9.12
C LEU A 48 -21.12 -8.44 10.24
N LYS A 49 -22.07 -9.31 9.98
CA LYS A 49 -22.30 -10.53 10.77
C LYS A 49 -21.48 -11.65 10.13
N THR A 50 -20.43 -12.08 10.81
CA THR A 50 -19.55 -13.16 10.37
C THR A 50 -19.78 -14.42 11.21
N LYS A 51 -19.11 -15.51 10.87
CA LYS A 51 -19.12 -16.74 11.67
C LYS A 51 -18.55 -16.54 13.09
N ASP A 52 -17.65 -15.57 13.25
CA ASP A 52 -16.93 -15.29 14.51
C ASP A 52 -17.58 -14.13 15.30
N GLY A 53 -18.77 -13.67 14.89
CA GLY A 53 -19.47 -12.57 15.50
C GLY A 53 -19.59 -11.34 14.61
N GLU A 54 -19.95 -10.21 15.18
CA GLU A 54 -20.04 -8.95 14.45
C GLU A 54 -18.68 -8.26 14.38
N THR A 55 -18.37 -7.72 13.23
CA THR A 55 -17.15 -6.92 13.02
C THR A 55 -17.42 -5.74 12.09
N TRP A 56 -16.65 -4.68 12.25
CA TRP A 56 -16.63 -3.59 11.29
C TRP A 56 -15.60 -3.86 10.21
N ALA A 57 -15.92 -3.43 9.00
CA ALA A 57 -15.00 -3.48 7.88
C ALA A 57 -15.05 -2.17 7.11
N ALA A 58 -13.94 -1.80 6.47
CA ALA A 58 -13.84 -0.69 5.54
C ALA A 58 -13.30 -1.21 4.22
N VAL A 59 -14.03 -0.95 3.15
CA VAL A 59 -13.67 -1.30 1.77
C VAL A 59 -13.66 -0.05 0.92
N ASN A 60 -13.03 -0.11 -0.23
CA ASN A 60 -13.15 0.95 -1.23
C ASN A 60 -14.61 1.22 -1.53
N LYS A 61 -14.94 2.48 -1.82
CA LYS A 61 -16.32 2.88 -2.10
C LYS A 61 -16.97 1.95 -3.13
N ALA A 62 -18.06 1.32 -2.72
CA ALA A 62 -18.80 0.37 -3.54
C ALA A 62 -20.30 0.44 -3.21
N PRO A 63 -21.18 0.26 -4.20
CA PRO A 63 -22.62 0.25 -4.00
C PRO A 63 -23.03 -1.05 -3.30
N ILE A 64 -23.02 -1.05 -1.97
CA ILE A 64 -23.38 -2.20 -1.14
C ILE A 64 -24.68 -1.89 -0.41
N VAL A 65 -25.57 -2.88 -0.35
CA VAL A 65 -26.85 -2.74 0.38
C VAL A 65 -26.87 -3.61 1.63
N LYS A 66 -27.62 -3.16 2.62
CA LYS A 66 -27.89 -3.95 3.82
C LYS A 66 -28.53 -5.29 3.45
N GLY A 67 -28.09 -6.37 4.09
CA GLY A 67 -28.54 -7.74 3.82
C GLY A 67 -27.71 -8.48 2.75
N ALA A 68 -26.83 -7.79 2.02
CA ALA A 68 -25.94 -8.44 1.05
C ALA A 68 -24.92 -9.36 1.75
N GLU A 69 -24.63 -10.50 1.15
CA GLU A 69 -23.44 -11.28 1.51
C GLU A 69 -22.22 -10.73 0.82
N VAL A 70 -21.16 -10.47 1.56
CA VAL A 70 -19.91 -9.95 1.04
C VAL A 70 -18.73 -10.79 1.52
N THR A 71 -17.70 -10.85 0.70
CA THR A 71 -16.40 -11.39 1.08
C THR A 71 -15.38 -10.27 0.95
N ILE A 72 -14.63 -10.02 2.01
CA ILE A 72 -13.53 -9.06 2.03
C ILE A 72 -12.24 -9.85 1.91
N GLU A 73 -11.52 -9.63 0.83
CA GLU A 73 -10.22 -10.22 0.53
C GLU A 73 -9.10 -9.29 0.98
N ASN A 74 -7.90 -9.85 1.18
CA ASN A 74 -6.74 -9.13 1.69
C ASN A 74 -7.06 -8.43 3.02
N ALA A 75 -7.85 -9.13 3.85
CA ALA A 75 -8.36 -8.62 5.11
C ALA A 75 -7.23 -8.34 6.10
N ASN A 76 -7.10 -7.08 6.47
CA ASN A 76 -6.16 -6.60 7.46
C ASN A 76 -6.92 -6.04 8.67
N VAL A 77 -6.60 -6.54 9.84
CA VAL A 77 -7.25 -6.14 11.09
C VAL A 77 -6.48 -5.00 11.73
N MET A 78 -7.15 -3.87 11.95
CA MET A 78 -6.65 -2.77 12.75
C MET A 78 -7.39 -2.68 14.06
N THR A 79 -6.68 -2.35 15.13
CA THR A 79 -7.24 -2.12 16.47
C THR A 79 -7.12 -0.65 16.84
N ASN A 80 -8.08 -0.16 17.65
CA ASN A 80 -8.13 1.23 18.09
C ASN A 80 -8.11 2.25 16.94
N PHE A 81 -8.81 1.93 15.84
CA PHE A 81 -8.85 2.80 14.69
C PHE A 81 -9.86 3.92 14.86
N GLU A 82 -9.40 5.18 14.84
CA GLU A 82 -10.25 6.36 14.85
C GLU A 82 -10.60 6.81 13.43
N SER A 83 -11.89 6.78 13.10
CA SER A 83 -12.42 7.39 11.88
C SER A 83 -12.91 8.80 12.18
N LYS A 84 -12.16 9.81 11.77
CA LYS A 84 -12.55 11.22 11.95
C LYS A 84 -13.80 11.57 11.15
N THR A 85 -13.97 10.99 9.98
CA THR A 85 -15.15 11.19 9.13
C THR A 85 -16.44 10.66 9.78
N LEU A 86 -16.36 9.51 10.41
CA LEU A 86 -17.48 8.94 11.15
C LEU A 86 -17.54 9.42 12.60
N LYS A 87 -16.53 10.17 13.07
CA LYS A 87 -16.35 10.59 14.48
C LYS A 87 -16.51 9.40 15.44
N LYS A 88 -15.88 8.28 15.08
CA LYS A 88 -16.03 7.01 15.79
C LYS A 88 -14.69 6.29 15.88
N THR A 89 -14.37 5.79 17.08
CA THR A 89 -13.27 4.85 17.30
C THR A 89 -13.80 3.43 17.21
N PHE A 90 -13.08 2.59 16.49
CA PHE A 90 -13.35 1.17 16.34
C PHE A 90 -12.29 0.40 17.12
N ASP A 91 -12.70 -0.37 18.12
CA ASP A 91 -11.77 -1.25 18.86
C ASP A 91 -11.11 -2.26 17.91
N ARG A 92 -11.88 -2.71 16.92
CA ARG A 92 -11.43 -3.58 15.85
C ARG A 92 -12.17 -3.26 14.55
N ILE A 93 -11.42 -3.13 13.46
CA ILE A 93 -11.95 -2.96 12.12
C ILE A 93 -11.11 -3.72 11.11
N VAL A 94 -11.73 -4.26 10.08
CA VAL A 94 -11.08 -4.99 8.99
C VAL A 94 -11.00 -4.09 7.76
N PHE A 95 -9.81 -3.84 7.25
CA PHE A 95 -9.60 -3.20 5.94
C PHE A 95 -9.35 -4.27 4.88
N GLY A 96 -9.91 -4.10 3.70
CA GLY A 96 -9.69 -5.05 2.60
C GLY A 96 -10.43 -4.68 1.33
N ASN A 97 -10.43 -5.59 0.38
CA ASN A 97 -11.11 -5.42 -0.91
C ASN A 97 -12.36 -6.26 -0.96
N LEU A 98 -13.42 -5.74 -1.56
CA LEU A 98 -14.64 -6.50 -1.79
C LEU A 98 -14.42 -7.51 -2.92
N ALA A 99 -14.63 -8.80 -2.65
CA ALA A 99 -14.57 -9.84 -3.67
C ALA A 99 -15.59 -9.58 -4.79
N GLY A 100 -15.18 -9.74 -6.03
CA GLY A 100 -16.07 -9.59 -7.21
C GLY A 100 -16.25 -8.16 -7.73
N THR A 101 -15.62 -7.15 -7.13
CA THR A 101 -15.70 -5.75 -7.62
C THR A 101 -14.52 -5.31 -8.48
N GLY A 102 -13.67 -6.20 -8.89
CA GLY A 102 -12.58 -5.85 -9.80
C GLY A 102 -11.62 -6.98 -10.09
N ALA A 103 -11.63 -7.40 -11.32
CA ALA A 103 -10.59 -8.11 -12.07
C ALA A 103 -9.98 -9.35 -11.41
N ALA A 104 -10.38 -10.50 -11.95
CA ALA A 104 -9.57 -11.70 -11.94
C ALA A 104 -8.17 -11.38 -12.50
N ALA A 105 -7.18 -11.39 -11.63
CA ALA A 105 -5.79 -11.50 -12.02
C ALA A 105 -5.04 -12.28 -10.94
N ALA A 106 -4.29 -13.26 -11.40
CA ALA A 106 -3.42 -14.17 -10.67
C ALA A 106 -2.49 -13.45 -9.68
N PRO A 107 -1.89 -14.17 -8.70
CA PRO A 107 -1.04 -13.58 -7.68
C PRO A 107 0.29 -13.12 -8.27
N ALA A 108 0.26 -11.97 -8.92
CA ALA A 108 1.45 -11.16 -9.12
C ALA A 108 1.66 -10.37 -7.83
N ARG A 109 2.87 -10.32 -7.32
CA ARG A 109 3.28 -9.37 -6.30
C ARG A 109 2.92 -7.98 -6.81
N MET A 110 1.72 -7.51 -6.45
CA MET A 110 1.29 -6.18 -6.81
C MET A 110 2.08 -5.20 -5.97
N ASP A 111 2.89 -4.41 -6.67
CA ASP A 111 3.50 -3.21 -6.13
C ASP A 111 2.37 -2.28 -5.69
N MET A 112 2.21 -2.11 -4.37
CA MET A 112 1.11 -1.33 -3.77
C MET A 112 1.16 0.16 -4.15
N ALA A 113 2.20 0.62 -4.83
CA ALA A 113 2.21 1.93 -5.46
C ALA A 113 1.05 2.10 -6.48
N GLN A 114 0.55 0.99 -7.05
CA GLN A 114 -0.63 1.01 -7.94
C GLN A 114 -1.97 1.00 -7.19
N MET A 115 -2.02 0.50 -5.96
CA MET A 115 -3.28 0.41 -5.21
C MET A 115 -3.75 1.76 -4.64
N HIS A 116 -2.84 2.70 -4.44
CA HIS A 116 -3.19 4.10 -4.17
C HIS A 116 -3.69 4.85 -5.42
N GLY A 117 -3.62 4.21 -6.60
CA GLY A 117 -4.09 4.78 -7.87
C GLY A 117 -5.60 4.82 -8.07
N SER A 118 -6.40 4.09 -7.32
CA SER A 118 -7.82 3.90 -7.68
C SER A 118 -8.86 4.46 -6.71
N VAL A 119 -8.51 5.19 -5.65
CA VAL A 119 -9.48 5.60 -4.62
C VAL A 119 -9.54 7.09 -4.29
N ALA A 120 -8.70 7.90 -4.85
CA ALA A 120 -9.03 9.30 -5.04
C ALA A 120 -9.07 9.49 -6.56
N ALA A 121 -10.15 10.08 -7.08
CA ALA A 121 -10.14 10.56 -8.44
C ALA A 121 -8.77 11.21 -8.66
N THR A 122 -7.89 10.58 -9.44
CA THR A 122 -6.85 11.34 -10.10
C THR A 122 -7.65 12.33 -10.91
N ALA A 123 -7.82 13.54 -10.39
CA ALA A 123 -8.29 14.60 -11.24
C ALA A 123 -7.39 14.49 -12.47
N ASP A 124 -8.00 14.47 -13.64
CA ASP A 124 -7.26 14.62 -14.89
C ASP A 124 -6.57 15.98 -14.78
N VAL A 125 -5.39 15.97 -14.15
CA VAL A 125 -4.62 17.19 -13.89
C VAL A 125 -3.86 17.64 -15.13
N GLY A 126 -4.24 17.10 -16.30
CA GLY A 126 -3.65 17.44 -17.59
C GLY A 126 -2.14 17.19 -17.62
N ASP A 127 -1.49 17.65 -18.66
CA ASP A 127 -0.03 17.64 -18.78
C ASP A 127 0.60 18.45 -17.64
N VAL A 128 1.17 17.74 -16.66
CA VAL A 128 1.90 18.37 -15.56
C VAL A 128 3.26 18.84 -16.08
N LYS A 129 3.52 20.13 -15.98
CA LYS A 129 4.84 20.73 -16.24
C LYS A 129 5.17 21.69 -15.11
N VAL A 130 5.93 21.23 -14.15
CA VAL A 130 6.36 22.02 -13.00
C VAL A 130 7.88 22.13 -13.03
N PRO A 131 8.44 23.35 -13.06
CA PRO A 131 9.90 23.52 -13.03
C PRO A 131 10.51 22.90 -11.78
N LYS A 132 11.66 22.27 -11.92
CA LYS A 132 12.45 21.74 -10.80
C LYS A 132 12.69 22.82 -9.74
N ALA A 133 12.69 22.44 -8.49
CA ALA A 133 13.12 23.32 -7.38
C ALA A 133 14.57 23.76 -7.57
N THR A 134 14.97 24.86 -6.94
CA THR A 134 16.34 25.39 -6.97
C THR A 134 17.09 24.98 -5.69
N GLY A 135 18.41 24.75 -5.83
CA GLY A 135 19.27 24.43 -4.69
C GLY A 135 19.99 23.09 -4.85
N PRO A 136 20.96 22.79 -3.99
CA PRO A 136 21.81 21.61 -4.10
C PRO A 136 21.06 20.29 -3.91
N ASP A 137 20.01 20.31 -3.09
CA ASP A 137 19.18 19.13 -2.77
C ASP A 137 17.98 18.99 -3.72
N ALA A 138 17.84 19.90 -4.71
CA ALA A 138 16.72 19.86 -5.64
C ALA A 138 16.80 18.63 -6.55
N ARG A 139 15.68 17.92 -6.66
CA ARG A 139 15.52 16.75 -7.52
C ARG A 139 14.18 16.81 -8.24
N THR A 140 14.13 16.27 -9.45
CA THR A 140 12.86 15.98 -10.12
C THR A 140 12.25 14.71 -9.54
N VAL A 141 10.96 14.50 -9.82
CA VAL A 141 10.26 13.27 -9.44
C VAL A 141 10.99 12.05 -10.03
N ALA A 142 11.34 12.09 -11.32
CA ALA A 142 12.08 11.01 -11.96
C ALA A 142 13.44 10.76 -11.30
N GLU A 143 14.23 11.80 -11.01
CA GLU A 143 15.53 11.65 -10.35
C GLU A 143 15.41 10.96 -8.98
N ILE A 144 14.35 11.24 -8.20
CA ILE A 144 14.14 10.59 -6.91
C ILE A 144 13.86 9.10 -7.08
N VAL A 145 12.99 8.75 -8.02
CA VAL A 145 12.60 7.35 -8.25
C VAL A 145 13.75 6.54 -8.87
N GLU A 146 14.41 7.08 -9.86
CA GLU A 146 15.51 6.40 -10.58
C GLU A 146 16.76 6.27 -9.72
N LYS A 147 17.12 7.33 -8.98
CA LYS A 147 18.33 7.38 -8.14
C LYS A 147 18.05 7.07 -6.66
N LYS A 148 16.96 6.36 -6.37
CA LYS A 148 16.52 6.06 -5.00
C LYS A 148 17.60 5.45 -4.11
N ALA A 149 18.46 4.58 -4.67
CA ALA A 149 19.55 3.95 -3.93
C ALA A 149 20.63 4.98 -3.51
N GLU A 150 20.97 5.92 -4.39
CA GLU A 150 21.94 6.98 -4.11
C GLU A 150 21.37 8.03 -3.14
N LEU A 151 20.05 8.24 -3.19
CA LEU A 151 19.35 9.25 -2.41
C LEU A 151 18.82 8.71 -1.07
N LYS A 152 18.96 7.42 -0.82
CA LYS A 152 18.52 6.79 0.43
C LYS A 152 19.04 7.54 1.65
N ASN A 153 18.14 7.91 2.55
CA ASN A 153 18.40 8.68 3.77
C ASN A 153 18.95 10.10 3.54
N LYS A 154 18.89 10.62 2.32
CA LYS A 154 19.27 12.01 2.04
C LYS A 154 18.03 12.90 2.01
N THR A 155 18.22 14.15 2.42
CA THR A 155 17.19 15.18 2.26
C THR A 155 17.15 15.62 0.81
N VAL A 156 15.94 15.79 0.27
CA VAL A 156 15.70 16.31 -1.08
C VAL A 156 14.67 17.43 -1.04
N LEU A 157 14.73 18.31 -2.05
CA LEU A 157 13.66 19.23 -2.39
C LEU A 157 13.03 18.78 -3.71
N VAL A 158 11.74 18.49 -3.69
CA VAL A 158 10.99 18.17 -4.90
C VAL A 158 9.84 19.15 -5.08
N ARG A 159 9.79 19.81 -6.24
CA ARG A 159 8.67 20.66 -6.61
C ARG A 159 7.75 19.89 -7.53
N GLY A 160 6.45 19.87 -7.21
CA GLY A 160 5.50 19.12 -8.00
C GLY A 160 4.06 19.56 -7.74
N LYS A 161 3.19 19.14 -8.63
CA LYS A 161 1.74 19.30 -8.50
C LYS A 161 1.18 18.12 -7.71
N VAL A 162 0.35 18.40 -6.72
CA VAL A 162 -0.37 17.39 -5.96
C VAL A 162 -1.43 16.78 -6.86
N VAL A 163 -1.26 15.51 -7.21
CA VAL A 163 -2.20 14.77 -8.07
C VAL A 163 -3.11 13.84 -7.27
N LYS A 164 -2.71 13.52 -6.03
CA LYS A 164 -3.50 12.75 -5.09
C LYS A 164 -3.20 13.21 -3.66
N TYR A 165 -4.22 13.23 -2.82
CA TYR A 165 -4.12 13.59 -1.42
C TYR A 165 -4.97 12.66 -0.57
N THR A 166 -4.35 11.98 0.38
CA THR A 166 -5.01 11.11 1.35
C THR A 166 -4.66 11.61 2.75
N PRO A 167 -5.58 12.31 3.42
CA PRO A 167 -5.31 12.90 4.72
C PRO A 167 -5.30 11.86 5.83
N GLU A 168 -4.46 12.12 6.85
CA GLU A 168 -4.50 11.54 8.18
C GLU A 168 -4.44 10.01 8.27
N VAL A 169 -3.79 9.35 7.31
CA VAL A 169 -3.50 7.92 7.39
C VAL A 169 -2.24 7.71 8.22
N MET A 170 -2.33 6.92 9.29
CA MET A 170 -1.23 6.66 10.24
C MET A 170 -0.62 7.94 10.83
N GLY A 171 -1.46 8.97 11.08
CA GLY A 171 -1.04 10.25 11.66
C GLY A 171 -0.26 11.17 10.72
N LYS A 172 -0.25 10.86 9.42
CA LYS A 172 0.38 11.65 8.36
C LYS A 172 -0.58 11.87 7.20
N ASN A 173 -0.36 12.92 6.43
CA ASN A 173 -0.96 13.14 5.14
C ASN A 173 -0.08 12.48 4.06
N TRP A 174 -0.71 11.84 3.10
CA TRP A 174 -0.05 11.12 2.01
C TRP A 174 -0.41 11.81 0.70
N ILE A 175 0.60 12.30 -0.01
CA ILE A 175 0.42 13.01 -1.27
C ILE A 175 1.25 12.38 -2.37
N HIS A 176 0.70 12.40 -3.57
CA HIS A 176 1.45 12.07 -4.78
C HIS A 176 1.81 13.35 -5.51
N LEU A 177 3.07 13.50 -5.83
CA LEU A 177 3.58 14.63 -6.59
C LEU A 177 4.02 14.20 -7.98
N ARG A 178 3.67 15.02 -8.97
CA ARG A 178 4.17 14.93 -10.34
C ARG A 178 4.72 16.29 -10.77
N ASP A 179 5.79 16.29 -11.54
CA ASP A 179 6.41 17.51 -12.09
C ASP A 179 6.51 17.49 -13.62
N GLY A 180 6.07 16.41 -14.26
CA GLY A 180 6.16 16.18 -15.69
C GLY A 180 7.43 15.47 -16.11
N SER A 181 8.33 15.15 -15.18
CA SER A 181 9.49 14.29 -15.45
C SER A 181 9.11 12.81 -15.35
N GLY A 182 9.94 11.96 -15.93
CA GLY A 182 9.73 10.51 -15.90
C GLY A 182 8.63 10.01 -16.85
N SER A 183 8.24 8.76 -16.66
CA SER A 183 7.28 8.07 -17.51
C SER A 183 6.36 7.18 -16.67
N SER A 184 5.08 7.15 -17.00
CA SER A 184 4.11 6.23 -16.40
C SER A 184 4.43 4.77 -16.76
N ALA A 185 4.97 4.52 -17.95
CA ALA A 185 5.37 3.19 -18.38
C ALA A 185 6.44 2.57 -17.48
N ASN A 186 7.33 3.40 -16.93
CA ASN A 186 8.41 2.98 -16.03
C ASN A 186 8.09 3.30 -14.56
N SER A 187 6.88 3.80 -14.26
CA SER A 187 6.48 4.24 -12.91
C SER A 187 7.46 5.25 -12.28
N THR A 188 8.02 6.16 -13.11
CA THR A 188 8.99 7.18 -12.66
C THR A 188 8.43 8.59 -12.64
N ASN A 189 7.17 8.76 -13.04
CA ASN A 189 6.49 10.06 -13.16
C ASN A 189 5.73 10.50 -11.91
N ASP A 190 5.83 9.74 -10.83
CA ASP A 190 5.07 9.94 -9.59
C ASP A 190 5.94 9.62 -8.37
N VAL A 191 5.90 10.46 -7.35
CA VAL A 191 6.56 10.19 -6.07
C VAL A 191 5.61 10.39 -4.92
N LEU A 192 5.60 9.41 -4.01
CA LEU A 192 4.85 9.48 -2.78
C LEU A 192 5.59 10.32 -1.75
N VAL A 193 4.87 11.21 -1.08
CA VAL A 193 5.38 12.08 -0.02
C VAL A 193 4.50 11.97 1.22
N THR A 194 5.10 11.82 2.39
CA THR A 194 4.38 11.93 3.66
C THR A 194 4.66 13.28 4.32
N THR A 195 3.66 13.89 4.91
CA THR A 195 3.76 15.20 5.56
C THR A 195 2.74 15.36 6.68
N LYS A 196 2.97 16.31 7.59
CA LYS A 196 1.95 16.79 8.52
C LYS A 196 1.22 18.03 8.01
N ASP A 197 1.76 18.66 6.98
CA ASP A 197 1.18 19.86 6.40
C ASP A 197 -0.06 19.53 5.56
N GLN A 198 -0.98 20.47 5.48
CA GLN A 198 -2.19 20.34 4.68
C GLN A 198 -1.98 20.91 3.28
N THR A 199 -2.57 20.25 2.29
CA THR A 199 -2.58 20.66 0.90
C THR A 199 -3.86 20.18 0.24
N LYS A 200 -4.02 20.40 -1.05
CA LYS A 200 -5.14 19.87 -1.85
C LYS A 200 -4.67 19.48 -3.24
N ILE A 201 -5.45 18.64 -3.88
CA ILE A 201 -5.21 18.25 -5.28
C ILE A 201 -5.19 19.51 -6.15
N GLY A 202 -4.20 19.60 -7.03
CA GLY A 202 -3.95 20.73 -7.92
C GLY A 202 -2.95 21.75 -7.37
N ASP A 203 -2.68 21.79 -6.07
CA ASP A 203 -1.64 22.68 -5.52
C ASP A 203 -0.27 22.33 -6.11
N VAL A 204 0.54 23.34 -6.35
CA VAL A 204 1.96 23.19 -6.66
C VAL A 204 2.74 23.50 -5.40
N VAL A 205 3.48 22.51 -4.90
CA VAL A 205 4.23 22.60 -3.65
C VAL A 205 5.68 22.21 -3.84
N ILE A 206 6.55 22.72 -2.96
CA ILE A 206 7.91 22.24 -2.77
C ILE A 206 7.90 21.39 -1.49
N ALA A 207 8.17 20.10 -1.62
CA ALA A 207 8.30 19.19 -0.49
C ALA A 207 9.79 19.01 -0.16
N ARG A 208 10.18 19.34 1.08
CA ARG A 208 11.49 19.07 1.62
C ARG A 208 11.39 17.93 2.62
N GLY A 209 11.97 16.78 2.32
CA GLY A 209 11.88 15.60 3.17
C GLY A 209 13.02 14.61 2.91
N THR A 210 13.00 13.50 3.62
CA THR A 210 14.04 12.47 3.54
C THR A 210 13.60 11.34 2.62
N VAL A 211 14.44 10.96 1.67
CA VAL A 211 14.18 9.79 0.82
C VAL A 211 14.31 8.51 1.63
N ARG A 212 13.26 7.72 1.66
CA ARG A 212 13.24 6.37 2.23
C ARG A 212 12.99 5.35 1.14
N THR A 213 13.67 4.23 1.23
CA THR A 213 13.55 3.11 0.28
C THR A 213 13.17 1.84 1.00
N ASP A 214 12.43 0.98 0.29
CA ASP A 214 12.03 -0.33 0.77
C ASP A 214 11.33 -0.25 2.14
N VAL A 215 10.45 0.75 2.27
CA VAL A 215 9.69 1.00 3.49
C VAL A 215 8.57 -0.01 3.59
N ASP A 216 8.59 -0.83 4.63
CA ASP A 216 7.49 -1.73 4.98
C ASP A 216 6.76 -1.15 6.20
N LEU A 217 5.50 -0.82 6.02
CA LEU A 217 4.62 -0.30 7.08
C LEU A 217 3.80 -1.41 7.75
N GLY A 218 4.09 -2.67 7.40
CA GLY A 218 3.28 -3.80 7.81
C GLY A 218 1.99 -3.90 7.01
N SER A 219 1.23 -4.99 7.26
CA SER A 219 -0.10 -5.17 6.66
C SER A 219 -0.11 -5.21 5.12
N GLY A 220 1.03 -5.53 4.49
CA GLY A 220 1.17 -5.56 3.04
C GLY A 220 1.44 -4.20 2.39
N TYR A 221 1.62 -3.13 3.16
CA TYR A 221 1.97 -1.81 2.64
C TYR A 221 3.49 -1.68 2.55
N SER A 222 4.02 -1.78 1.35
CA SER A 222 5.44 -1.56 1.09
C SER A 222 5.65 -0.56 -0.04
N TYR A 223 6.68 0.28 0.10
CA TYR A 223 7.01 1.32 -0.86
C TYR A 223 8.48 1.23 -1.25
N LYS A 224 8.75 1.13 -2.54
CA LYS A 224 10.13 1.10 -3.05
C LYS A 224 10.89 2.40 -2.81
N VAL A 225 10.17 3.52 -2.82
CA VAL A 225 10.69 4.85 -2.53
C VAL A 225 9.56 5.78 -2.10
N LEU A 226 9.83 6.62 -1.13
CA LEU A 226 9.00 7.76 -0.76
C LEU A 226 9.85 8.89 -0.17
N VAL A 227 9.32 10.11 -0.13
CA VAL A 227 9.90 11.24 0.58
C VAL A 227 9.16 11.37 1.90
N ASP A 228 9.82 11.01 2.99
CA ASP A 228 9.22 10.93 4.32
C ASP A 228 9.39 12.21 5.11
N GLU A 229 8.39 12.49 5.97
CA GLU A 229 8.36 13.61 6.91
C GLU A 229 8.65 14.97 6.25
N ALA A 230 8.06 15.16 5.08
CA ALA A 230 8.30 16.38 4.34
C ALA A 230 7.57 17.60 4.95
N THR A 231 8.22 18.75 4.87
CA THR A 231 7.61 20.06 5.05
C THR A 231 7.24 20.63 3.69
N LEU A 232 6.03 21.18 3.56
CA LEU A 232 5.53 21.74 2.30
C LEU A 232 5.67 23.26 2.29
N GLN A 233 6.11 23.81 1.16
CA GLN A 233 6.13 25.24 0.85
C GLN A 233 5.34 25.46 -0.45
N LYS A 234 4.57 26.54 -0.49
CA LYS A 234 3.84 26.97 -1.71
C LYS A 234 4.62 28.02 -2.48
#